data_7352cc4375992a2c0deefa4c09b6dd5f
#
_entry.id   7352cc4375992a2c0deefa4c09b6dd5f
#
_cell.length_a   1.000
_cell.length_b   1.000
_cell.length_c   1.000
_cell.angle_alpha   90.00
_cell.angle_beta   90.00
_cell.angle_gamma   90.00
#
_symmetry.space_group_name_H-M   'P 1'
#
loop_
_entity.id
_entity.type
_entity.pdbx_description
1 polymer ?
#
loop_
_entity_poly.entity_id
_entity_poly.type
_entity_poly.pdbx_seq_one_letter_code
_entity_poly.pdbx_strand_id
1 'polypeptide(L)'
;MRRYSLSYHSIYVRNWRVLAAVWVLSALCTTVLQLLVLIHPSWIGNEEGGYLGLYNYCSTIECTWNMFEIRTLTTSFELSALLVLLATILSSLAVFSIFLLVLLRDRYVLLLCSWMYLFSFLSMMAGCLIFPYGWDHPRVREICESKRYNLGLCQLRWPFILALILVVDQMSLSMLGFALTFKRPPKMQELHHITAPIGTAAQPVPRPRKLSLQESYYSKRASRLDL
;
A
#
# COMPACT_ATOMS: atom_id res chain seq x y z
N MET A 1 27.87 -25.31 -18.33
CA MET A 1 26.51 -24.71 -18.29
C MET A 1 25.77 -24.85 -16.95
N ARG A 2 25.81 -26.00 -16.22
CA ARG A 2 25.06 -26.15 -14.94
C ARG A 2 25.45 -25.19 -13.79
N ARG A 3 26.71 -24.75 -13.66
CA ARG A 3 27.16 -23.85 -12.58
C ARG A 3 26.63 -22.43 -12.71
N TYR A 4 26.49 -21.93 -13.94
CA TYR A 4 25.95 -20.58 -14.21
C TYR A 4 24.46 -20.46 -13.82
N SER A 5 23.66 -21.49 -14.08
CA SER A 5 22.25 -21.55 -13.73
C SER A 5 21.99 -21.48 -12.21
N LEU A 6 22.78 -22.21 -11.41
CA LEU A 6 22.64 -22.23 -9.94
C LEU A 6 23.08 -20.92 -9.28
N SER A 7 24.16 -20.32 -9.78
CA SER A 7 24.64 -19.01 -9.28
C SER A 7 23.63 -17.90 -9.58
N TYR A 8 23.11 -17.85 -10.81
CA TYR A 8 22.07 -16.89 -11.19
C TYR A 8 20.80 -17.04 -10.36
N HIS A 9 20.35 -18.28 -10.12
CA HIS A 9 19.17 -18.54 -9.29
C HIS A 9 19.37 -18.07 -7.84
N SER A 10 20.55 -18.32 -7.24
CA SER A 10 20.85 -17.88 -5.87
C SER A 10 20.85 -16.36 -5.72
N ILE A 11 21.42 -15.64 -6.69
CA ILE A 11 21.42 -14.18 -6.74
C ILE A 11 19.99 -13.65 -6.89
N TYR A 12 19.21 -14.24 -7.80
CA TYR A 12 17.81 -13.85 -8.02
C TYR A 12 16.95 -14.03 -6.77
N VAL A 13 17.05 -15.18 -6.08
CA VAL A 13 16.33 -15.45 -4.82
C VAL A 13 16.74 -14.45 -3.74
N ARG A 14 18.04 -14.15 -3.63
CA ARG A 14 18.55 -13.18 -2.66
C ARG A 14 17.97 -11.79 -2.92
N ASN A 15 18.04 -11.33 -4.15
CA ASN A 15 17.54 -10.00 -4.52
C ASN A 15 16.01 -9.91 -4.31
N TRP A 16 15.25 -10.97 -4.63
CA TRP A 16 13.83 -11.02 -4.39
C TRP A 16 13.50 -10.94 -2.88
N ARG A 17 14.27 -11.66 -2.02
CA ARG A 17 14.09 -11.61 -0.55
C ARG A 17 14.39 -10.24 0.02
N VAL A 18 15.45 -9.57 -0.43
CA VAL A 18 15.79 -8.21 -0.03
C VAL A 18 14.68 -7.25 -0.41
N LEU A 19 14.19 -7.32 -1.65
CA LEU A 19 13.11 -6.47 -2.13
C LEU A 19 11.79 -6.72 -1.36
N ALA A 20 11.49 -7.98 -1.04
CA ALA A 20 10.34 -8.34 -0.20
C ALA A 20 10.48 -7.81 1.23
N ALA A 21 11.68 -7.85 1.82
CA ALA A 21 11.94 -7.30 3.15
C ALA A 21 11.78 -5.76 3.17
N VAL A 22 12.31 -5.07 2.17
CA VAL A 22 12.12 -3.61 2.02
C VAL A 22 10.64 -3.29 1.87
N TRP A 23 9.91 -4.04 1.05
CA TRP A 23 8.46 -3.86 0.89
C TRP A 23 7.70 -4.03 2.21
N VAL A 24 8.02 -5.04 3.02
CA VAL A 24 7.40 -5.27 4.33
C VAL A 24 7.68 -4.12 5.29
N LEU A 25 8.95 -3.65 5.36
CA LEU A 25 9.33 -2.52 6.21
C LEU A 25 8.61 -1.23 5.79
N SER A 26 8.56 -0.94 4.49
CA SER A 26 7.82 0.21 3.98
C SER A 26 6.32 0.11 4.33
N ALA A 27 5.72 -1.07 4.16
CA ALA A 27 4.33 -1.32 4.50
C ALA A 27 4.02 -1.05 5.99
N LEU A 28 4.89 -1.48 6.89
CA LEU A 28 4.78 -1.19 8.33
C LEU A 28 4.89 0.32 8.61
N CYS A 29 5.91 0.98 8.06
CA CYS A 29 6.09 2.43 8.23
C CYS A 29 4.88 3.22 7.72
N THR A 30 4.39 2.90 6.52
CA THR A 30 3.20 3.53 5.92
C THR A 30 1.99 3.41 6.83
N THR A 31 1.73 2.23 7.38
CA THR A 31 0.57 2.01 8.26
C THR A 31 0.68 2.82 9.56
N VAL A 32 1.87 2.88 10.18
CA VAL A 32 2.10 3.69 11.37
C VAL A 32 1.90 5.18 11.07
N LEU A 33 2.49 5.67 9.99
CA LEU A 33 2.35 7.07 9.58
C LEU A 33 0.90 7.43 9.23
N GLN A 34 0.15 6.50 8.64
CA GLN A 34 -1.25 6.69 8.30
C GLN A 34 -2.13 6.77 9.55
N LEU A 35 -1.84 5.97 10.59
CA LEU A 35 -2.49 6.09 11.90
C LEU A 35 -2.19 7.45 12.55
N LEU A 36 -0.95 7.94 12.47
CA LEU A 36 -0.58 9.26 12.96
C LEU A 36 -1.35 10.38 12.25
N VAL A 37 -1.46 10.31 10.93
CA VAL A 37 -2.23 11.27 10.12
C VAL A 37 -3.72 11.25 10.51
N LEU A 38 -4.28 10.05 10.75
CA LEU A 38 -5.68 9.89 11.12
C LEU A 38 -5.97 10.50 12.51
N ILE A 39 -5.09 10.25 13.49
CA ILE A 39 -5.31 10.67 14.88
C ILE A 39 -5.00 12.16 15.07
N HIS A 40 -4.16 12.74 14.23
CA HIS A 40 -3.68 14.11 14.44
C HIS A 40 -4.82 15.15 14.28
N PRO A 41 -5.00 16.04 15.28
CA PRO A 41 -6.16 16.92 15.36
C PRO A 41 -6.15 18.10 14.37
N SER A 42 -4.99 18.47 13.83
CA SER A 42 -4.85 19.70 13.04
C SER A 42 -4.28 19.42 11.63
N TRP A 43 -5.14 19.45 10.62
CA TRP A 43 -4.75 19.34 9.21
C TRP A 43 -4.52 20.71 8.56
N ILE A 44 -5.31 21.71 8.98
CA ILE A 44 -5.14 23.12 8.65
C ILE A 44 -5.23 23.96 9.90
N GLY A 45 -4.66 25.14 9.90
CA GLY A 45 -4.75 26.07 11.02
C GLY A 45 -4.17 27.43 10.72
N ASN A 46 -4.57 28.44 11.51
CA ASN A 46 -4.04 29.78 11.45
C ASN A 46 -2.93 29.99 12.52
N GLU A 47 -2.29 31.16 12.50
CA GLU A 47 -1.24 31.52 13.47
C GLU A 47 -1.82 31.94 14.83
N GLU A 48 -3.10 32.30 14.87
CA GLU A 48 -3.81 32.74 16.09
C GLU A 48 -4.29 31.59 16.98
N GLY A 49 -3.99 30.32 16.59
CA GLY A 49 -4.31 29.12 17.39
C GLY A 49 -5.56 28.36 16.95
N GLY A 50 -6.34 28.87 15.98
CA GLY A 50 -7.45 28.12 15.39
C GLY A 50 -6.93 26.97 14.51
N TYR A 51 -7.53 25.79 14.62
CA TYR A 51 -7.18 24.65 13.78
C TYR A 51 -8.40 23.78 13.45
N LEU A 52 -8.29 23.07 12.32
CA LEU A 52 -9.26 22.11 11.86
C LEU A 52 -8.56 20.84 11.42
N GLY A 53 -9.08 19.71 11.85
CA GLY A 53 -8.67 18.38 11.41
C GLY A 53 -9.80 17.61 10.75
N LEU A 54 -9.66 16.30 10.68
CA LEU A 54 -10.71 15.41 10.17
C LEU A 54 -11.91 15.31 11.10
N TYR A 55 -11.68 15.36 12.42
CA TYR A 55 -12.70 15.16 13.48
C TYR A 55 -12.78 16.30 14.46
N ASN A 56 -11.81 17.21 14.43
CA ASN A 56 -11.63 18.23 15.44
C ASN A 56 -11.71 19.61 14.85
N TYR A 57 -12.40 20.47 15.54
CA TYR A 57 -12.52 21.88 15.26
C TYR A 57 -12.19 22.65 16.53
N CYS A 58 -11.28 23.58 16.45
CA CYS A 58 -10.94 24.49 17.53
C CYS A 58 -10.84 25.91 17.01
N SER A 59 -11.74 26.77 17.49
CA SER A 59 -11.70 28.23 17.34
C SER A 59 -11.11 28.86 18.59
N THR A 60 -10.83 30.14 18.58
CA THR A 60 -10.40 30.91 19.77
C THR A 60 -11.42 30.88 20.92
N ILE A 61 -12.67 30.57 20.62
CA ILE A 61 -13.80 30.61 21.59
C ILE A 61 -14.22 29.19 22.02
N GLU A 62 -14.28 28.26 21.08
CA GLU A 62 -14.82 26.90 21.33
C GLU A 62 -13.93 25.84 20.66
N CYS A 63 -13.59 24.80 21.43
CA CYS A 63 -12.96 23.61 20.90
C CYS A 63 -13.92 22.41 21.05
N THR A 64 -14.30 21.81 19.92
CA THR A 64 -15.10 20.58 19.91
C THR A 64 -14.22 19.39 19.55
N TRP A 65 -14.17 18.44 20.46
CA TRP A 65 -13.41 17.21 20.28
C TRP A 65 -14.34 16.01 20.37
N ASN A 66 -15.02 15.71 19.28
CA ASN A 66 -15.95 14.58 19.23
C ASN A 66 -15.68 13.71 18.01
N MET A 67 -14.89 12.66 18.23
CA MET A 67 -14.58 11.64 17.22
C MET A 67 -15.87 10.90 16.74
N PHE A 68 -16.95 10.95 17.50
CA PHE A 68 -18.20 10.26 17.21
C PHE A 68 -19.36 11.20 16.82
N GLU A 69 -19.20 12.50 16.98
CA GLU A 69 -20.26 13.46 16.65
C GLU A 69 -19.96 14.17 15.33
N ILE A 70 -19.87 13.33 14.27
CA ILE A 70 -19.48 13.68 12.90
C ILE A 70 -20.45 14.72 12.29
N ARG A 71 -21.66 14.88 12.86
CA ARG A 71 -22.72 15.76 12.35
C ARG A 71 -22.48 17.26 12.51
N THR A 72 -21.42 17.68 13.17
CA THR A 72 -21.14 19.11 13.42
C THR A 72 -20.44 19.84 12.27
N LEU A 73 -19.82 19.08 11.35
CA LEU A 73 -19.16 19.58 10.15
C LEU A 73 -19.95 19.18 8.89
N THR A 74 -19.54 19.71 7.74
CA THR A 74 -20.16 19.44 6.44
C THR A 74 -19.99 17.97 6.04
N THR A 75 -20.88 17.45 5.23
CA THR A 75 -20.82 16.12 4.59
C THR A 75 -19.47 15.85 3.91
N SER A 76 -18.79 16.89 3.40
CA SER A 76 -17.47 16.75 2.77
C SER A 76 -16.38 16.35 3.76
N PHE A 77 -16.36 16.92 4.97
CA PHE A 77 -15.39 16.54 6.00
C PHE A 77 -15.69 15.14 6.54
N GLU A 78 -16.97 14.83 6.75
CA GLU A 78 -17.40 13.49 7.16
C GLU A 78 -16.98 12.44 6.14
N LEU A 79 -17.24 12.66 4.86
CA LEU A 79 -16.86 11.76 3.79
C LEU A 79 -15.34 11.62 3.68
N SER A 80 -14.59 12.72 3.79
CA SER A 80 -13.12 12.68 3.81
C SER A 80 -12.60 11.87 4.99
N ALA A 81 -13.15 12.08 6.19
CA ALA A 81 -12.75 11.33 7.39
C ALA A 81 -13.03 9.83 7.25
N LEU A 82 -14.20 9.45 6.72
CA LEU A 82 -14.56 8.06 6.45
C LEU A 82 -13.62 7.41 5.42
N LEU A 83 -13.25 8.12 4.35
CA LEU A 83 -12.35 7.61 3.33
C LEU A 83 -10.92 7.42 3.86
N VAL A 84 -10.42 8.36 4.67
CA VAL A 84 -9.10 8.23 5.32
C VAL A 84 -9.12 7.10 6.35
N LEU A 85 -10.21 6.96 7.12
CA LEU A 85 -10.38 5.84 8.04
C LEU A 85 -10.40 4.50 7.30
N LEU A 86 -11.15 4.38 6.21
CA LEU A 86 -11.20 3.18 5.38
C LEU A 86 -9.81 2.83 4.83
N ALA A 87 -9.06 3.82 4.32
CA ALA A 87 -7.70 3.63 3.87
C ALA A 87 -6.79 3.08 4.98
N THR A 88 -6.92 3.61 6.20
CA THR A 88 -6.15 3.17 7.37
C THR A 88 -6.50 1.74 7.79
N ILE A 89 -7.78 1.38 7.76
CA ILE A 89 -8.23 0.01 8.03
C ILE A 89 -7.65 -0.96 7.01
N LEU A 90 -7.73 -0.63 5.71
CA LEU A 90 -7.21 -1.49 4.64
C LEU A 90 -5.69 -1.69 4.75
N SER A 91 -4.93 -0.64 5.05
CA SER A 91 -3.47 -0.74 5.27
C SER A 91 -3.15 -1.60 6.50
N SER A 92 -3.90 -1.43 7.59
CA SER A 92 -3.72 -2.22 8.82
C SER A 92 -4.02 -3.70 8.58
N LEU A 93 -5.09 -4.00 7.86
CA LEU A 93 -5.44 -5.37 7.47
C LEU A 93 -4.40 -5.98 6.52
N ALA A 94 -3.83 -5.19 5.60
CA ALA A 94 -2.74 -5.64 4.74
C ALA A 94 -1.50 -6.03 5.56
N VAL A 95 -1.08 -5.21 6.52
CA VAL A 95 0.02 -5.51 7.44
C VAL A 95 -0.28 -6.75 8.27
N PHE A 96 -1.49 -6.88 8.83
CA PHE A 96 -1.90 -8.08 9.55
C PHE A 96 -1.84 -9.33 8.67
N SER A 97 -2.26 -9.23 7.41
CA SER A 97 -2.16 -10.32 6.43
C SER A 97 -0.70 -10.70 6.11
N ILE A 98 0.25 -9.75 6.21
CA ILE A 98 1.69 -10.04 6.05
C ILE A 98 2.18 -10.97 7.17
N PHE A 99 1.75 -10.78 8.41
CA PHE A 99 2.07 -11.71 9.50
C PHE A 99 1.54 -13.12 9.22
N LEU A 100 0.32 -13.23 8.67
CA LEU A 100 -0.22 -14.52 8.22
C LEU A 100 0.62 -15.13 7.08
N LEU A 101 1.20 -14.31 6.20
CA LEU A 101 2.09 -14.78 5.12
C LEU A 101 3.35 -15.44 5.67
N VAL A 102 3.90 -14.94 6.76
CA VAL A 102 5.06 -15.57 7.44
C VAL A 102 4.70 -16.97 7.93
N LEU A 103 3.45 -17.17 8.40
CA LEU A 103 2.95 -18.46 8.89
C LEU A 103 2.56 -19.42 7.76
N LEU A 104 1.80 -18.95 6.77
CA LEU A 104 1.19 -19.77 5.73
C LEU A 104 2.00 -19.84 4.43
N ARG A 105 2.96 -18.93 4.21
CA ARG A 105 3.86 -18.84 3.05
C ARG A 105 3.16 -18.91 1.69
N ASP A 106 1.97 -18.36 1.57
CA ASP A 106 1.14 -18.46 0.38
C ASP A 106 1.27 -17.23 -0.54
N ARG A 107 1.36 -17.44 -1.86
CA ARG A 107 1.44 -16.36 -2.86
C ARG A 107 0.18 -15.51 -2.94
N TYR A 108 -0.96 -16.10 -2.58
CA TYR A 108 -2.26 -15.41 -2.61
C TYR A 108 -2.34 -14.29 -1.59
N VAL A 109 -1.67 -14.42 -0.45
CA VAL A 109 -1.62 -13.38 0.59
C VAL A 109 -0.91 -12.14 0.06
N LEU A 110 0.22 -12.29 -0.66
CA LEU A 110 0.93 -11.14 -1.25
C LEU A 110 0.08 -10.42 -2.31
N LEU A 111 -0.66 -11.20 -3.12
CA LEU A 111 -1.59 -10.64 -4.09
C LEU A 111 -2.73 -9.89 -3.39
N LEU A 112 -3.30 -10.46 -2.33
CA LEU A 112 -4.33 -9.82 -1.52
C LEU A 112 -3.85 -8.49 -0.93
N CYS A 113 -2.65 -8.48 -0.30
CA CYS A 113 -2.05 -7.26 0.24
C CYS A 113 -1.88 -6.18 -0.84
N SER A 114 -1.46 -6.56 -2.06
CA SER A 114 -1.30 -5.61 -3.17
C SER A 114 -2.62 -4.95 -3.56
N TRP A 115 -3.72 -5.72 -3.59
CA TRP A 115 -5.07 -5.18 -3.81
C TRP A 115 -5.54 -4.29 -2.67
N MET A 116 -5.26 -4.66 -1.42
CA MET A 116 -5.62 -3.84 -0.25
C MET A 116 -4.91 -2.48 -0.30
N TYR A 117 -3.61 -2.44 -0.67
CA TYR A 117 -2.89 -1.17 -0.85
C TYR A 117 -3.42 -0.36 -2.04
N LEU A 118 -3.89 -1.00 -3.11
CA LEU A 118 -4.53 -0.29 -4.23
C LEU A 118 -5.82 0.39 -3.80
N PHE A 119 -6.69 -0.31 -3.07
CA PHE A 119 -7.92 0.29 -2.56
C PHE A 119 -7.66 1.34 -1.48
N SER A 120 -6.65 1.14 -0.63
CA SER A 120 -6.20 2.13 0.34
C SER A 120 -5.72 3.41 -0.35
N PHE A 121 -4.91 3.29 -1.41
CA PHE A 121 -4.49 4.42 -2.25
C PHE A 121 -5.68 5.20 -2.81
N LEU A 122 -6.66 4.51 -3.42
CA LEU A 122 -7.84 5.16 -4.00
C LEU A 122 -8.67 5.89 -2.95
N SER A 123 -8.88 5.26 -1.79
CA SER A 123 -9.62 5.86 -0.67
C SER A 123 -8.90 7.07 -0.09
N MET A 124 -7.59 6.98 0.14
CA MET A 124 -6.78 8.08 0.67
C MET A 124 -6.72 9.26 -0.29
N MET A 125 -6.52 8.99 -1.58
CA MET A 125 -6.53 10.01 -2.63
C MET A 125 -7.87 10.73 -2.69
N ALA A 126 -8.99 9.99 -2.70
CA ALA A 126 -10.32 10.57 -2.70
C ALA A 126 -10.57 11.42 -1.44
N GLY A 127 -10.16 10.95 -0.26
CA GLY A 127 -10.25 11.69 1.00
C GLY A 127 -9.49 13.01 0.94
N CYS A 128 -8.25 13.01 0.44
CA CYS A 128 -7.43 14.21 0.30
C CYS A 128 -8.00 15.21 -0.74
N LEU A 129 -8.70 14.72 -1.78
CA LEU A 129 -9.34 15.60 -2.78
C LEU A 129 -10.65 16.21 -2.30
N ILE A 130 -11.42 15.46 -1.49
CA ILE A 130 -12.72 15.92 -0.96
C ILE A 130 -12.52 16.89 0.21
N PHE A 131 -11.46 16.75 1.00
CA PHE A 131 -11.19 17.60 2.15
C PHE A 131 -11.17 19.10 1.81
N PRO A 132 -10.46 19.59 0.75
CA PRO A 132 -10.47 21.01 0.36
C PRO A 132 -11.83 21.50 -0.12
N TYR A 133 -12.70 20.61 -0.62
CA TYR A 133 -14.06 20.99 -1.02
C TYR A 133 -14.89 21.48 0.16
N GLY A 134 -14.61 20.99 1.38
CA GLY A 134 -15.28 21.38 2.61
C GLY A 134 -14.88 22.76 3.17
N TRP A 135 -13.82 23.40 2.66
CA TRP A 135 -13.33 24.70 3.18
C TRP A 135 -14.29 25.86 3.00
N ASP A 136 -15.32 25.72 2.16
CA ASP A 136 -16.37 26.73 1.96
C ASP A 136 -17.44 26.74 3.08
N HIS A 137 -17.25 25.94 4.13
CA HIS A 137 -18.18 25.88 5.26
C HIS A 137 -18.09 27.16 6.14
N PRO A 138 -19.22 27.71 6.67
CA PRO A 138 -19.22 28.92 7.47
C PRO A 138 -18.23 28.93 8.63
N ARG A 139 -18.10 27.81 9.37
CA ARG A 139 -17.14 27.66 10.49
C ARG A 139 -15.67 27.72 10.04
N VAL A 140 -15.35 27.21 8.86
CA VAL A 140 -14.00 27.29 8.31
C VAL A 140 -13.71 28.70 7.80
N ARG A 141 -14.71 29.36 7.21
CA ARG A 141 -14.62 30.78 6.81
C ARG A 141 -14.40 31.70 8.00
N GLU A 142 -15.00 31.42 9.13
CA GLU A 142 -14.83 32.21 10.37
C GLU A 142 -13.40 32.20 10.88
N ILE A 143 -12.68 31.03 10.78
CA ILE A 143 -11.30 30.89 11.24
C ILE A 143 -10.30 31.30 10.17
N CYS A 144 -10.57 30.97 8.90
CA CYS A 144 -9.59 31.03 7.82
C CYS A 144 -9.90 32.09 6.76
N GLU A 145 -11.06 32.72 6.77
CA GLU A 145 -11.59 33.53 5.64
C GLU A 145 -11.52 32.76 4.30
N SER A 146 -11.71 31.44 4.39
CA SER A 146 -11.48 30.51 3.30
C SER A 146 -12.61 30.56 2.25
N LYS A 147 -12.26 30.13 1.04
CA LYS A 147 -13.20 29.82 -0.05
C LYS A 147 -12.92 28.40 -0.52
N ARG A 148 -13.80 27.86 -1.39
CA ARG A 148 -13.59 26.53 -1.97
C ARG A 148 -12.21 26.44 -2.65
N TYR A 149 -11.37 25.48 -2.21
CA TYR A 149 -9.97 25.29 -2.65
C TYR A 149 -9.03 26.50 -2.39
N ASN A 150 -9.43 27.47 -1.57
CA ASN A 150 -8.58 28.56 -1.13
C ASN A 150 -8.63 28.65 0.39
N LEU A 151 -7.47 28.49 1.05
CA LEU A 151 -7.33 28.44 2.50
C LEU A 151 -7.46 29.82 3.18
N GLY A 152 -7.40 30.93 2.42
CA GLY A 152 -7.41 32.29 3.01
C GLY A 152 -6.22 32.50 3.94
N LEU A 153 -6.50 32.83 5.22
CA LEU A 153 -5.47 33.08 6.26
C LEU A 153 -4.87 31.83 6.89
N CYS A 154 -5.45 30.66 6.65
CA CYS A 154 -4.94 29.40 7.20
C CYS A 154 -3.84 28.79 6.32
N GLN A 155 -3.01 27.95 6.96
CA GLN A 155 -1.94 27.20 6.32
C GLN A 155 -2.18 25.70 6.43
N LEU A 156 -1.70 24.95 5.43
CA LEU A 156 -1.64 23.49 5.49
C LEU A 156 -0.61 23.06 6.54
N ARG A 157 -1.03 22.20 7.47
CA ARG A 157 -0.12 21.64 8.46
C ARG A 157 0.47 20.32 7.98
N TRP A 158 1.54 19.89 8.63
CA TRP A 158 2.31 18.69 8.27
C TRP A 158 1.47 17.39 8.08
N PRO A 159 0.35 17.14 8.83
CA PRO A 159 -0.40 15.91 8.63
C PRO A 159 -1.09 15.81 7.27
N PHE A 160 -1.58 16.95 6.73
CA PHE A 160 -2.15 16.95 5.39
C PHE A 160 -1.08 16.72 4.31
N ILE A 161 0.10 17.33 4.46
CA ILE A 161 1.23 17.12 3.53
C ILE A 161 1.68 15.66 3.60
N LEU A 162 1.77 15.10 4.81
CA LEU A 162 2.10 13.69 5.00
C LEU A 162 1.05 12.78 4.38
N ALA A 163 -0.23 13.11 4.49
CA ALA A 163 -1.31 12.38 3.82
C ALA A 163 -1.09 12.28 2.31
N LEU A 164 -0.71 13.39 1.65
CA LEU A 164 -0.39 13.40 0.21
C LEU A 164 0.83 12.54 -0.14
N ILE A 165 1.87 12.55 0.69
CA ILE A 165 3.04 11.69 0.51
C ILE A 165 2.63 10.22 0.62
N LEU A 166 1.79 9.87 1.60
CA LEU A 166 1.31 8.51 1.80
C LEU A 166 0.43 8.00 0.64
N VAL A 167 -0.27 8.87 -0.07
CA VAL A 167 -0.98 8.49 -1.31
C VAL A 167 0.00 7.92 -2.34
N VAL A 168 1.12 8.60 -2.58
CA VAL A 168 2.15 8.14 -3.54
C VAL A 168 2.82 6.86 -3.07
N ASP A 169 3.09 6.76 -1.77
CA ASP A 169 3.73 5.60 -1.17
C ASP A 169 2.85 4.35 -1.26
N GLN A 170 1.55 4.44 -0.97
CA GLN A 170 0.60 3.33 -1.11
C GLN A 170 0.48 2.83 -2.55
N MET A 171 0.49 3.75 -3.53
CA MET A 171 0.54 3.37 -4.95
C MET A 171 1.80 2.56 -5.25
N SER A 172 2.94 3.03 -4.76
CA SER A 172 4.24 2.35 -4.94
C SER A 172 4.26 0.96 -4.30
N LEU A 173 3.70 0.84 -3.08
CA LEU A 173 3.56 -0.43 -2.36
C LEU A 173 2.67 -1.42 -3.12
N SER A 174 1.55 -0.97 -3.67
CA SER A 174 0.67 -1.80 -4.49
C SER A 174 1.39 -2.32 -5.73
N MET A 175 2.03 -1.44 -6.50
CA MET A 175 2.77 -1.81 -7.72
C MET A 175 3.91 -2.77 -7.42
N LEU A 176 4.70 -2.50 -6.38
CA LEU A 176 5.81 -3.36 -5.97
C LEU A 176 5.31 -4.72 -5.47
N GLY A 177 4.19 -4.75 -4.74
CA GLY A 177 3.56 -5.98 -4.29
C GLY A 177 3.10 -6.88 -5.45
N PHE A 178 2.47 -6.31 -6.47
CA PHE A 178 2.14 -7.04 -7.71
C PHE A 178 3.41 -7.56 -8.40
N ALA A 179 4.44 -6.72 -8.54
CA ALA A 179 5.72 -7.14 -9.15
C ALA A 179 6.37 -8.30 -8.40
N LEU A 180 6.36 -8.28 -7.06
CA LEU A 180 6.88 -9.35 -6.21
C LEU A 180 6.08 -10.66 -6.37
N THR A 181 4.75 -10.55 -6.52
CA THR A 181 3.87 -11.70 -6.72
C THR A 181 4.14 -12.39 -8.05
N PHE A 182 4.27 -11.61 -9.13
CA PHE A 182 4.50 -12.16 -10.48
C PHE A 182 5.93 -12.65 -10.70
N LYS A 183 6.91 -12.04 -10.03
CA LYS A 183 8.34 -12.39 -10.16
C LYS A 183 8.84 -13.33 -9.07
N ARG A 184 7.98 -14.07 -8.40
CA ARG A 184 8.39 -14.98 -7.34
C ARG A 184 9.28 -16.11 -7.89
N PRO A 185 10.45 -16.40 -7.26
CA PRO A 185 11.32 -17.49 -7.68
C PRO A 185 10.64 -18.86 -7.47
N PRO A 186 10.80 -19.80 -8.40
CA PRO A 186 10.28 -21.16 -8.26
C PRO A 186 10.96 -21.89 -7.09
N LYS A 187 10.21 -22.80 -6.44
CA LYS A 187 10.75 -23.62 -5.34
C LYS A 187 11.79 -24.63 -5.89
N MET A 188 12.90 -24.82 -5.18
CA MET A 188 13.98 -25.76 -5.57
C MET A 188 13.50 -27.21 -5.78
N GLN A 189 12.44 -27.65 -5.13
CA GLN A 189 11.90 -29.01 -5.31
C GLN A 189 11.38 -29.28 -6.73
N GLU A 190 10.86 -28.26 -7.43
CA GLU A 190 10.45 -28.42 -8.82
C GLU A 190 11.64 -28.60 -9.78
N LEU A 191 12.80 -28.04 -9.43
CA LEU A 191 14.02 -28.17 -10.26
C LEU A 191 14.63 -29.57 -10.17
N HIS A 192 14.52 -30.27 -9.02
CA HIS A 192 15.04 -31.63 -8.85
C HIS A 192 14.28 -32.66 -9.70
N HIS A 193 12.96 -32.48 -9.91
CA HIS A 193 12.17 -33.33 -10.79
C HIS A 193 12.50 -33.19 -12.27
N ILE A 194 13.03 -32.03 -12.68
CA ILE A 194 13.39 -31.75 -14.08
C ILE A 194 14.82 -32.23 -14.40
N THR A 195 15.68 -32.38 -13.39
CA THR A 195 17.11 -32.74 -13.56
C THR A 195 17.42 -34.18 -13.16
N ALA A 196 16.45 -35.03 -12.83
CA ALA A 196 16.69 -36.45 -12.64
C ALA A 196 17.23 -37.03 -13.95
N PRO A 197 18.41 -37.71 -13.92
CA PRO A 197 18.99 -38.27 -15.14
C PRO A 197 18.06 -39.35 -15.70
N ILE A 198 17.76 -39.26 -16.99
CA ILE A 198 17.10 -40.31 -17.77
C ILE A 198 18.11 -41.50 -17.83
N GLY A 199 18.04 -42.37 -16.89
CA GLY A 199 18.95 -43.48 -16.84
C GLY A 199 18.69 -44.42 -15.66
N THR A 200 17.49 -44.96 -15.58
CA THR A 200 17.15 -46.32 -15.10
C THR A 200 15.66 -46.53 -15.33
N ALA A 201 15.30 -47.60 -15.98
CA ALA A 201 13.95 -47.97 -16.37
C ALA A 201 13.01 -47.96 -15.16
N ALA A 202 12.13 -47.01 -15.09
CA ALA A 202 11.00 -46.99 -14.16
C ALA A 202 9.80 -46.32 -14.85
N GLN A 203 8.72 -47.01 -14.85
CA GLN A 203 7.35 -46.79 -15.30
C GLN A 203 6.89 -45.35 -15.66
N PRO A 204 6.04 -45.19 -16.69
CA PRO A 204 5.55 -43.90 -17.12
C PRO A 204 4.57 -43.34 -16.08
N VAL A 205 5.02 -42.32 -15.34
CA VAL A 205 4.16 -41.48 -14.50
C VAL A 205 3.40 -40.51 -15.42
N PRO A 206 2.06 -40.40 -15.30
CA PRO A 206 1.26 -39.50 -16.15
C PRO A 206 1.70 -38.05 -15.94
N ARG A 207 2.13 -37.37 -17.03
CA ARG A 207 2.53 -35.96 -17.04
C ARG A 207 1.35 -35.06 -16.67
N PRO A 208 1.45 -34.19 -15.66
CA PRO A 208 0.48 -33.14 -15.47
C PRO A 208 0.60 -32.10 -16.60
N ARG A 209 -0.48 -31.85 -17.29
CA ARG A 209 -0.62 -30.95 -18.48
C ARG A 209 -0.13 -29.49 -18.31
N LYS A 210 0.30 -29.08 -17.14
CA LYS A 210 0.74 -27.71 -16.83
C LYS A 210 2.26 -27.46 -16.99
N LEU A 211 3.08 -28.47 -17.24
CA LEU A 211 4.53 -28.32 -17.35
C LEU A 211 4.97 -27.73 -18.71
N SER A 212 4.22 -27.93 -19.77
CA SER A 212 4.61 -27.54 -21.13
C SER A 212 4.67 -26.01 -21.37
N LEU A 213 3.85 -25.24 -20.68
CA LEU A 213 3.83 -23.77 -20.82
C LEU A 213 5.00 -23.09 -20.10
N GLN A 214 5.47 -23.67 -19.01
CA GLN A 214 6.54 -23.11 -18.20
C GLN A 214 7.93 -23.39 -18.82
N GLU A 215 8.10 -24.55 -19.41
CA GLU A 215 9.32 -24.95 -20.15
C GLU A 215 9.54 -24.08 -21.40
N SER A 216 8.45 -23.75 -22.12
CA SER A 216 8.48 -22.83 -23.27
C SER A 216 8.85 -21.41 -22.87
N TYR A 217 8.46 -20.94 -21.70
CA TYR A 217 8.77 -19.60 -21.20
C TYR A 217 10.26 -19.45 -20.83
N TYR A 218 10.87 -20.47 -20.20
CA TYR A 218 12.28 -20.46 -19.83
C TYR A 218 13.22 -20.67 -21.02
N SER A 219 12.84 -21.51 -22.00
CA SER A 219 13.58 -21.70 -23.25
C SER A 219 13.64 -20.42 -24.10
N LYS A 220 12.51 -19.69 -24.22
CA LYS A 220 12.44 -18.41 -24.93
C LYS A 220 13.25 -17.29 -24.27
N ARG A 221 13.48 -17.35 -22.96
CA ARG A 221 14.24 -16.32 -22.24
C ARG A 221 15.75 -16.61 -22.25
N ALA A 222 16.15 -17.87 -22.31
CA ALA A 222 17.56 -18.26 -22.48
C ALA A 222 18.09 -17.84 -23.85
N SER A 223 17.29 -18.01 -24.92
CA SER A 223 17.69 -17.63 -26.28
C SER A 223 17.74 -16.10 -26.57
N ARG A 224 17.24 -15.26 -25.65
CA ARG A 224 17.36 -13.78 -25.75
C ARG A 224 18.57 -13.19 -25.05
N LEU A 225 19.33 -14.00 -24.31
CA LEU A 225 20.53 -13.56 -23.58
C LEU A 225 21.82 -13.94 -24.30
N ASP A 226 21.72 -14.65 -25.42
CA ASP A 226 22.85 -15.05 -26.30
C ASP A 226 22.98 -14.14 -27.56
N LEU A 227 22.33 -12.98 -27.56
CA LEU A 227 22.47 -11.86 -28.51
C LEU A 227 22.89 -10.61 -27.73
#